data_ed7ae165bc2b759780b6249651c7db9d
#
_entry.id   ed7ae165bc2b759780b6249651c7db9d
#
_cell.length_a   1.000
_cell.length_b   1.000
_cell.length_c   1.000
_cell.angle_alpha   90.00
_cell.angle_beta   90.00
_cell.angle_gamma   90.00
#
_symmetry.space_group_name_H-M   'P 1'
#
loop_
_entity.id
_entity.type
_entity.pdbx_description
1 polymer ?
#
loop_
_entity_poly.entity_id
_entity_poly.type
_entity_poly.pdbx_seq_one_letter_code
_entity_poly.pdbx_strand_id
1 'polypeptide(L)'
;TVIPALMNEYRVPEINVQNGVLKSFAFMFEYIGEMSKDYIYAVTPLLEDALIDRDLVHRQTACAAIKHLALGVAGLGCEDALTHLLNFVWPNIFENSPHVINAVMESIDALKVALGVGRLMCYVVPGLFHAARRVREVYWRIYNMLYLGNQDALVSAFPCLSEDQFNSYRNTELELFL
;
A
#
# COMPACT_ATOMS: atom_id res chain seq x y z
N THR A 1 -4.05 25.19 9.53
CA THR A 1 -4.01 25.24 11.01
C THR A 1 -4.64 24.03 11.69
N VAL A 2 -5.54 23.27 11.03
CA VAL A 2 -6.21 22.11 11.62
C VAL A 2 -5.27 20.90 11.71
N ILE A 3 -4.50 20.59 10.66
CA ILE A 3 -3.61 19.42 10.63
C ILE A 3 -2.57 19.45 11.76
N PRO A 4 -1.84 20.56 12.01
CA PRO A 4 -0.93 20.61 13.15
C PRO A 4 -1.59 20.40 14.52
N ALA A 5 -2.84 20.87 14.69
CA ALA A 5 -3.59 20.64 15.92
C ALA A 5 -3.93 19.15 16.10
N LEU A 6 -4.39 18.46 15.04
CA LEU A 6 -4.65 17.03 15.07
C LEU A 6 -3.37 16.21 15.33
N MET A 7 -2.23 16.62 14.78
CA MET A 7 -0.95 15.96 15.06
C MET A 7 -0.56 16.08 16.54
N ASN A 8 -0.87 17.19 17.19
CA ASN A 8 -0.64 17.33 18.62
C ASN A 8 -1.59 16.44 19.44
N GLU A 9 -2.85 16.34 19.04
CA GLU A 9 -3.81 15.44 19.68
C GLU A 9 -3.43 13.95 19.56
N TYR A 10 -2.78 13.55 18.47
CA TYR A 10 -2.30 12.17 18.29
C TYR A 10 -1.27 11.76 19.36
N ARG A 11 -0.56 12.72 19.97
CA ARG A 11 0.40 12.46 21.05
C ARG A 11 -0.25 12.05 22.37
N VAL A 12 -1.54 12.27 22.51
CA VAL A 12 -2.29 11.81 23.69
C VAL A 12 -2.30 10.27 23.68
N PRO A 13 -1.85 9.60 24.76
CA PRO A 13 -1.74 8.15 24.80
C PRO A 13 -3.09 7.46 25.05
N GLU A 14 -4.10 7.85 24.28
CA GLU A 14 -5.43 7.26 24.30
C GLU A 14 -5.81 6.77 22.92
N ILE A 15 -6.00 5.46 22.79
CA ILE A 15 -6.23 4.78 21.52
C ILE A 15 -7.45 5.32 20.77
N ASN A 16 -8.52 5.69 21.49
CA ASN A 16 -9.73 6.23 20.87
C ASN A 16 -9.50 7.62 20.26
N VAL A 17 -8.70 8.46 20.94
CA VAL A 17 -8.31 9.78 20.45
C VAL A 17 -7.44 9.63 19.20
N GLN A 18 -6.43 8.78 19.28
CA GLN A 18 -5.53 8.49 18.16
C GLN A 18 -6.27 7.95 16.93
N ASN A 19 -7.18 6.99 17.12
CA ASN A 19 -8.06 6.49 16.06
C ASN A 19 -8.96 7.58 15.48
N GLY A 20 -9.46 8.49 16.30
CA GLY A 20 -10.24 9.64 15.88
C GLY A 20 -9.42 10.60 15.01
N VAL A 21 -8.17 10.86 15.40
CA VAL A 21 -7.23 11.68 14.62
C VAL A 21 -6.92 11.06 13.26
N LEU A 22 -6.61 9.76 13.22
CA LEU A 22 -6.35 9.05 11.96
C LEU A 22 -7.54 9.07 11.02
N LYS A 23 -8.77 8.87 11.54
CA LYS A 23 -10.01 9.00 10.75
C LYS A 23 -10.18 10.42 10.21
N SER A 24 -9.86 11.43 11.02
CA SER A 24 -9.91 12.83 10.60
C SER A 24 -8.89 13.11 9.48
N PHE A 25 -7.68 12.55 9.55
CA PHE A 25 -6.71 12.65 8.47
C PHE A 25 -7.19 11.96 7.19
N ALA A 26 -7.73 10.75 7.29
CA ALA A 26 -8.26 10.05 6.13
C ALA A 26 -9.34 10.90 5.42
N PHE A 27 -10.27 11.44 6.19
CA PHE A 27 -11.30 12.32 5.69
C PHE A 27 -10.73 13.62 5.09
N MET A 28 -9.81 14.28 5.79
CA MET A 28 -9.25 15.54 5.30
C MET A 28 -8.48 15.36 4.01
N PHE A 29 -7.61 14.34 3.90
CA PHE A 29 -6.83 14.09 2.69
C PHE A 29 -7.71 13.71 1.49
N GLU A 30 -8.88 13.14 1.71
CA GLU A 30 -9.86 12.90 0.65
C GLU A 30 -10.34 14.20 -0.01
N TYR A 31 -10.48 15.27 0.76
CA TYR A 31 -11.07 16.52 0.28
C TYR A 31 -10.08 17.63 -0.05
N ILE A 32 -8.91 17.69 0.61
CA ILE A 32 -7.93 18.76 0.35
C ILE A 32 -7.07 18.52 -0.89
N GLY A 33 -7.05 17.26 -1.41
CA GLY A 33 -6.37 16.92 -2.66
C GLY A 33 -4.90 17.34 -2.67
N GLU A 34 -4.50 18.13 -3.66
CA GLU A 34 -3.11 18.58 -3.87
C GLU A 34 -2.52 19.37 -2.70
N MET A 35 -3.33 20.03 -1.89
CA MET A 35 -2.86 20.72 -0.68
C MET A 35 -2.27 19.77 0.36
N SER A 36 -2.49 18.46 0.23
CA SER A 36 -1.86 17.43 1.04
C SER A 36 -0.34 17.45 0.94
N LYS A 37 0.22 17.96 -0.16
CA LYS A 37 1.65 18.10 -0.40
C LYS A 37 2.35 18.89 0.72
N ASP A 38 1.71 19.93 1.25
CA ASP A 38 2.30 20.77 2.29
C ASP A 38 2.45 20.03 3.63
N TYR A 39 1.75 18.93 3.80
CA TYR A 39 1.67 18.20 5.08
C TYR A 39 2.27 16.80 5.04
N ILE A 40 2.52 16.22 3.86
CA ILE A 40 2.92 14.81 3.73
C ILE A 40 4.13 14.47 4.61
N TYR A 41 5.18 15.28 4.57
CA TYR A 41 6.39 15.01 5.35
C TYR A 41 6.17 15.15 6.86
N ALA A 42 5.24 16.01 7.26
CA ALA A 42 4.91 16.20 8.67
C ALA A 42 4.07 15.04 9.23
N VAL A 43 3.16 14.47 8.42
CA VAL A 43 2.28 13.38 8.86
C VAL A 43 2.88 12.00 8.66
N THR A 44 3.90 11.85 7.82
CA THR A 44 4.54 10.57 7.53
C THR A 44 4.98 9.82 8.80
N PRO A 45 5.70 10.41 9.77
CA PRO A 45 6.10 9.69 10.98
C PRO A 45 4.92 9.17 11.81
N LEU A 46 3.82 9.93 11.84
CA LEU A 46 2.62 9.54 12.54
C LEU A 46 1.91 8.34 11.88
N LEU A 47 1.83 8.36 10.54
CA LEU A 47 1.26 7.25 9.78
C LEU A 47 2.14 5.98 9.87
N GLU A 48 3.44 6.15 9.92
CA GLU A 48 4.44 5.11 10.14
C GLU A 48 4.20 4.39 11.48
N ASP A 49 4.13 5.16 12.58
CA ASP A 49 3.84 4.64 13.91
C ASP A 49 2.49 3.90 13.93
N ALA A 50 1.49 4.45 13.28
CA ALA A 50 0.16 3.85 13.20
C ALA A 50 0.13 2.52 12.43
N LEU A 51 0.97 2.36 11.39
CA LEU A 51 1.04 1.13 10.57
C LEU A 51 1.70 -0.04 11.30
N ILE A 52 2.56 0.22 12.27
CA ILE A 52 3.23 -0.80 13.08
C ILE A 52 2.53 -1.07 14.40
N ASP A 53 1.48 -0.33 14.72
CA ASP A 53 0.72 -0.50 15.95
C ASP A 53 0.05 -1.89 16.02
N ARG A 54 -0.18 -2.37 17.24
CA ARG A 54 -0.85 -3.65 17.49
C ARG A 54 -2.35 -3.59 17.20
N ASP A 55 -2.95 -2.41 17.30
CA ASP A 55 -4.38 -2.24 17.06
C ASP A 55 -4.70 -2.30 15.56
N LEU A 56 -5.60 -3.22 15.22
CA LEU A 56 -6.04 -3.42 13.84
C LEU A 56 -6.78 -2.21 13.27
N VAL A 57 -7.55 -1.49 14.12
CA VAL A 57 -8.27 -0.29 13.69
C VAL A 57 -7.30 0.83 13.37
N HIS A 58 -6.20 0.96 14.14
CA HIS A 58 -5.12 1.89 13.87
C HIS A 58 -4.53 1.66 12.48
N ARG A 59 -4.09 0.44 12.21
CA ARG A 59 -3.49 0.06 10.92
C ARG A 59 -4.46 0.24 9.75
N GLN A 60 -5.71 -0.18 9.91
CA GLN A 60 -6.75 0.00 8.89
C GLN A 60 -6.97 1.48 8.56
N THR A 61 -7.07 2.32 9.59
CA THR A 61 -7.35 3.74 9.42
C THR A 61 -6.15 4.50 8.86
N ALA A 62 -4.92 4.10 9.24
CA ALA A 62 -3.69 4.62 8.65
C ALA A 62 -3.61 4.29 7.16
N CYS A 63 -3.94 3.06 6.75
CA CYS A 63 -4.01 2.69 5.33
C CYS A 63 -5.02 3.54 4.57
N ALA A 64 -6.19 3.82 5.15
CA ALA A 64 -7.20 4.70 4.54
C ALA A 64 -6.67 6.14 4.37
N ALA A 65 -5.96 6.67 5.36
CA ALA A 65 -5.33 7.99 5.27
C ALA A 65 -4.25 8.04 4.16
N ILE A 66 -3.42 6.99 4.06
CA ILE A 66 -2.39 6.87 3.02
C ILE A 66 -3.01 6.79 1.63
N LYS A 67 -4.12 6.05 1.47
CA LYS A 67 -4.86 5.99 0.20
C LYS A 67 -5.20 7.38 -0.31
N HIS A 68 -5.85 8.19 0.50
CA HIS A 68 -6.28 9.53 0.10
C HIS A 68 -5.09 10.49 -0.07
N LEU A 69 -4.09 10.39 0.82
CA LEU A 69 -2.85 11.16 0.71
C LEU A 69 -2.12 10.86 -0.61
N ALA A 70 -1.95 9.59 -0.96
CA ALA A 70 -1.27 9.18 -2.19
C ALA A 70 -1.98 9.71 -3.43
N LEU A 71 -3.31 9.60 -3.48
CA LEU A 71 -4.11 10.14 -4.60
C LEU A 71 -4.01 11.67 -4.68
N GLY A 72 -3.98 12.35 -3.53
CA GLY A 72 -3.90 13.82 -3.49
C GLY A 72 -2.56 14.38 -3.96
N VAL A 73 -1.45 13.67 -3.71
CA VAL A 73 -0.10 14.13 -4.07
C VAL A 73 0.50 13.45 -5.30
N ALA A 74 -0.30 12.67 -6.03
CA ALA A 74 0.18 11.98 -7.22
C ALA A 74 0.75 12.96 -8.25
N GLY A 75 1.99 12.72 -8.69
CA GLY A 75 2.69 13.58 -9.66
C GLY A 75 3.22 14.91 -9.12
N LEU A 76 3.15 15.15 -7.81
CA LEU A 76 3.60 16.40 -7.19
C LEU A 76 5.04 16.36 -6.64
N GLY A 77 5.79 15.28 -6.89
CA GLY A 77 7.18 15.15 -6.45
C GLY A 77 7.35 14.69 -5.00
N CYS A 78 6.39 13.91 -4.48
CA CYS A 78 6.42 13.36 -3.11
C CYS A 78 6.64 11.84 -3.11
N GLU A 79 7.23 11.29 -4.18
CA GLU A 79 7.39 9.85 -4.38
C GLU A 79 8.33 9.21 -3.34
N ASP A 80 9.24 9.96 -2.77
CA ASP A 80 10.12 9.53 -1.69
C ASP A 80 9.34 9.23 -0.41
N ALA A 81 8.50 10.14 0.05
CA ALA A 81 7.64 9.95 1.22
C ALA A 81 6.64 8.81 1.01
N LEU A 82 6.03 8.73 -0.19
CA LEU A 82 5.11 7.64 -0.53
C LEU A 82 5.80 6.28 -0.60
N THR A 83 7.04 6.22 -1.11
CA THR A 83 7.83 4.99 -1.13
C THR A 83 8.21 4.56 0.29
N HIS A 84 8.52 5.53 1.15
CA HIS A 84 8.78 5.27 2.55
C HIS A 84 7.54 4.68 3.24
N LEU A 85 6.37 5.29 3.07
CA LEU A 85 5.12 4.75 3.61
C LEU A 85 4.76 3.37 3.04
N LEU A 86 5.06 3.11 1.76
CA LEU A 86 4.86 1.79 1.16
C LEU A 86 5.64 0.70 1.90
N ASN A 87 6.86 0.98 2.38
CA ASN A 87 7.64 0.03 3.17
C ASN A 87 6.94 -0.38 4.48
N PHE A 88 6.13 0.49 5.06
CA PHE A 88 5.35 0.22 6.28
C PHE A 88 3.97 -0.37 5.98
N VAL A 89 3.38 -0.06 4.84
CA VAL A 89 2.13 -0.70 4.38
C VAL A 89 2.39 -2.17 4.01
N TRP A 90 3.52 -2.45 3.35
CA TRP A 90 3.80 -3.76 2.76
C TRP A 90 3.75 -4.94 3.73
N PRO A 91 4.31 -4.88 4.95
CA PRO A 91 4.21 -6.00 5.91
C PRO A 91 2.78 -6.39 6.28
N ASN A 92 1.83 -5.46 6.15
CA ASN A 92 0.42 -5.69 6.47
C ASN A 92 -0.34 -6.52 5.42
N ILE A 93 0.25 -6.85 4.26
CA ILE A 93 -0.38 -7.71 3.24
C ILE A 93 -0.68 -9.13 3.74
N PHE A 94 -0.02 -9.56 4.81
CA PHE A 94 -0.19 -10.90 5.41
C PHE A 94 -1.16 -10.92 6.59
N GLU A 95 -1.85 -9.83 6.86
CA GLU A 95 -2.85 -9.78 7.92
C GLU A 95 -4.01 -10.75 7.66
N ASN A 96 -4.66 -11.18 8.75
CA ASN A 96 -5.78 -12.11 8.68
C ASN A 96 -7.15 -11.40 8.69
N SER A 97 -7.21 -10.16 9.20
CA SER A 97 -8.44 -9.39 9.25
C SER A 97 -8.86 -8.91 7.85
N PRO A 98 -10.06 -9.28 7.38
CA PRO A 98 -10.54 -8.84 6.06
C PRO A 98 -10.59 -7.31 5.93
N HIS A 99 -10.93 -6.61 7.00
CA HIS A 99 -11.00 -5.14 7.00
C HIS A 99 -9.62 -4.50 6.80
N VAL A 100 -8.59 -5.03 7.49
CA VAL A 100 -7.21 -4.54 7.33
C VAL A 100 -6.70 -4.88 5.94
N ILE A 101 -6.90 -6.13 5.47
CA ILE A 101 -6.47 -6.54 4.13
C ILE A 101 -7.09 -5.65 3.05
N ASN A 102 -8.39 -5.36 3.13
CA ASN A 102 -9.04 -4.50 2.16
C ASN A 102 -8.46 -3.07 2.18
N ALA A 103 -8.24 -2.49 3.36
CA ALA A 103 -7.63 -1.18 3.48
C ALA A 103 -6.19 -1.14 2.94
N VAL A 104 -5.40 -2.19 3.19
CA VAL A 104 -4.05 -2.36 2.64
C VAL A 104 -4.11 -2.44 1.11
N MET A 105 -4.99 -3.26 0.55
CA MET A 105 -5.13 -3.40 -0.91
C MET A 105 -5.56 -2.09 -1.56
N GLU A 106 -6.49 -1.35 -0.96
CA GLU A 106 -6.91 -0.03 -1.44
C GLU A 106 -5.78 1.01 -1.37
N SER A 107 -4.95 0.97 -0.31
CA SER A 107 -3.80 1.86 -0.20
C SER A 107 -2.70 1.53 -1.22
N ILE A 108 -2.46 0.24 -1.51
CA ILE A 108 -1.54 -0.21 -2.55
C ILE A 108 -2.04 0.23 -3.95
N ASP A 109 -3.34 0.15 -4.20
CA ASP A 109 -3.93 0.61 -5.46
C ASP A 109 -3.77 2.12 -5.66
N ALA A 110 -3.94 2.91 -4.60
CA ALA A 110 -3.68 4.35 -4.62
C ALA A 110 -2.18 4.67 -4.81
N LEU A 111 -1.30 3.94 -4.13
CA LEU A 111 0.15 4.07 -4.28
C LEU A 111 0.61 3.68 -5.69
N LYS A 112 -0.07 2.73 -6.36
CA LYS A 112 0.16 2.41 -7.78
C LYS A 112 -0.06 3.63 -8.66
N VAL A 113 -1.12 4.40 -8.41
CA VAL A 113 -1.40 5.61 -9.18
C VAL A 113 -0.32 6.66 -8.98
N ALA A 114 0.16 6.83 -7.75
CA ALA A 114 1.13 7.87 -7.41
C ALA A 114 2.59 7.50 -7.76
N LEU A 115 2.98 6.25 -7.57
CA LEU A 115 4.37 5.77 -7.75
C LEU A 115 4.61 5.09 -9.11
N GLY A 116 3.54 4.70 -9.78
CA GLY A 116 3.60 3.89 -10.99
C GLY A 116 3.74 2.38 -10.71
N VAL A 117 3.19 1.57 -11.63
CA VAL A 117 3.18 0.10 -11.51
C VAL A 117 4.58 -0.50 -11.44
N GLY A 118 5.55 0.06 -12.18
CA GLY A 118 6.92 -0.45 -12.22
C GLY A 118 7.60 -0.46 -10.85
N ARG A 119 7.37 0.57 -10.03
CA ARG A 119 7.92 0.62 -8.67
C ARG A 119 7.29 -0.43 -7.77
N LEU A 120 5.96 -0.64 -7.86
CA LEU A 120 5.29 -1.66 -7.08
C LEU A 120 5.70 -3.09 -7.50
N MET A 121 6.04 -3.30 -8.76
CA MET A 121 6.53 -4.59 -9.23
C MET A 121 7.83 -5.03 -8.55
N CYS A 122 8.69 -4.09 -8.14
CA CYS A 122 9.89 -4.39 -7.36
C CYS A 122 9.57 -5.06 -6.00
N TYR A 123 8.40 -4.77 -5.43
CA TYR A 123 7.92 -5.40 -4.20
C TYR A 123 7.21 -6.72 -4.45
N VAL A 124 6.53 -6.86 -5.58
CA VAL A 124 5.68 -8.01 -5.90
C VAL A 124 6.47 -9.20 -6.43
N VAL A 125 7.37 -8.95 -7.40
CA VAL A 125 8.09 -10.03 -8.13
C VAL A 125 8.80 -11.00 -7.20
N PRO A 126 9.50 -10.58 -6.12
CA PRO A 126 10.20 -11.51 -5.24
C PRO A 126 9.32 -12.54 -4.54
N GLY A 127 8.02 -12.24 -4.39
CA GLY A 127 7.09 -13.13 -3.70
C GLY A 127 6.26 -14.06 -4.59
N LEU A 128 6.22 -13.81 -5.91
CA LEU A 128 5.37 -14.57 -6.83
C LEU A 128 5.71 -16.06 -6.89
N PHE A 129 6.98 -16.38 -6.72
CA PHE A 129 7.50 -17.76 -6.80
C PHE A 129 8.02 -18.26 -5.45
N HIS A 130 7.55 -17.68 -4.35
CA HIS A 130 7.93 -18.09 -3.02
C HIS A 130 7.53 -19.55 -2.73
N ALA A 131 8.34 -20.31 -2.00
CA ALA A 131 8.10 -21.72 -1.71
C ALA A 131 6.76 -21.98 -0.99
N ALA A 132 6.36 -21.10 -0.06
CA ALA A 132 5.11 -21.23 0.68
C ALA A 132 3.91 -20.75 -0.15
N ARG A 133 2.91 -21.64 -0.34
CA ARG A 133 1.70 -21.36 -1.11
C ARG A 133 0.94 -20.12 -0.61
N ARG A 134 0.78 -19.96 0.72
CA ARG A 134 0.09 -18.80 1.30
C ARG A 134 0.73 -17.47 0.92
N VAL A 135 2.05 -17.44 0.83
CA VAL A 135 2.79 -16.23 0.41
C VAL A 135 2.50 -15.97 -1.06
N ARG A 136 2.66 -16.98 -1.93
CA ARG A 136 2.37 -16.81 -3.37
C ARG A 136 0.96 -16.28 -3.62
N GLU A 137 -0.05 -16.84 -2.95
CA GLU A 137 -1.47 -16.44 -3.13
C GLU A 137 -1.67 -14.93 -2.85
N VAL A 138 -1.00 -14.37 -1.83
CA VAL A 138 -1.07 -12.94 -1.53
C VAL A 138 -0.40 -12.12 -2.62
N TYR A 139 0.81 -12.50 -3.03
CA TYR A 139 1.56 -11.79 -4.06
C TYR A 139 0.87 -11.85 -5.43
N TRP A 140 0.32 -12.99 -5.81
CA TRP A 140 -0.45 -13.12 -7.06
C TRP A 140 -1.74 -12.31 -7.04
N ARG A 141 -2.40 -12.17 -5.89
CA ARG A 141 -3.55 -11.27 -5.74
C ARG A 141 -3.16 -9.82 -6.01
N ILE A 142 -2.05 -9.36 -5.43
CA ILE A 142 -1.54 -8.01 -5.66
C ILE A 142 -1.12 -7.84 -7.12
N TYR A 143 -0.41 -8.81 -7.69
CA TYR A 143 -0.02 -8.78 -9.09
C TYR A 143 -1.23 -8.63 -10.02
N ASN A 144 -2.27 -9.42 -9.81
CA ASN A 144 -3.49 -9.33 -10.61
C ASN A 144 -4.17 -7.97 -10.48
N MET A 145 -4.20 -7.39 -9.30
CA MET A 145 -4.72 -6.03 -9.09
C MET A 145 -3.87 -4.98 -9.84
N LEU A 146 -2.55 -5.13 -9.85
CA LEU A 146 -1.65 -4.23 -10.57
C LEU A 146 -1.77 -4.43 -12.10
N TYR A 147 -1.95 -5.67 -12.54
CA TYR A 147 -2.09 -6.02 -13.94
C TYR A 147 -3.35 -5.41 -14.57
N LEU A 148 -4.48 -5.45 -13.84
CA LEU A 148 -5.71 -4.82 -14.28
C LEU A 148 -5.52 -3.31 -14.46
N GLY A 149 -5.74 -2.81 -15.67
CA GLY A 149 -5.54 -1.41 -16.05
C GLY A 149 -4.11 -1.02 -16.44
N ASN A 150 -3.16 -1.97 -16.40
CA ASN A 150 -1.77 -1.73 -16.82
C ASN A 150 -1.25 -2.82 -17.76
N GLN A 151 -2.13 -3.51 -18.48
CA GLN A 151 -1.79 -4.64 -19.35
C GLN A 151 -0.73 -4.27 -20.39
N ASP A 152 -0.85 -3.11 -21.01
CA ASP A 152 0.08 -2.64 -22.04
C ASP A 152 1.54 -2.57 -21.56
N ALA A 153 1.72 -2.25 -20.27
CA ALA A 153 3.04 -2.17 -19.64
C ALA A 153 3.54 -3.53 -19.12
N LEU A 154 2.64 -4.42 -18.70
CA LEU A 154 3.00 -5.64 -17.98
C LEU A 154 3.00 -6.90 -18.85
N VAL A 155 2.35 -6.92 -20.01
CA VAL A 155 2.33 -8.09 -20.91
C VAL A 155 3.73 -8.52 -21.30
N SER A 156 4.59 -7.58 -21.67
CA SER A 156 5.98 -7.84 -22.07
C SER A 156 6.91 -8.24 -20.92
N ALA A 157 6.51 -7.92 -19.69
CA ALA A 157 7.26 -8.20 -18.47
C ALA A 157 6.55 -9.22 -17.58
N PHE A 158 5.71 -10.08 -18.18
CA PHE A 158 4.99 -11.09 -17.44
C PHE A 158 5.97 -12.03 -16.73
N PRO A 159 5.84 -12.27 -15.40
CA PRO A 159 6.77 -13.08 -14.63
C PRO A 159 6.72 -14.53 -15.10
N CYS A 160 7.83 -15.02 -15.60
CA CYS A 160 8.00 -16.42 -15.93
C CYS A 160 9.29 -16.94 -15.31
N LEU A 161 9.28 -18.20 -14.88
CA LEU A 161 10.48 -18.92 -14.50
C LEU A 161 11.02 -19.60 -15.75
N SER A 162 12.08 -19.06 -16.32
CA SER A 162 12.85 -19.75 -17.33
C SER A 162 13.83 -20.70 -16.62
N GLU A 163 13.73 -21.99 -16.92
CA GLU A 163 14.76 -23.00 -16.64
C GLU A 163 15.06 -23.32 -15.16
N ASP A 164 14.19 -23.00 -14.21
CA ASP A 164 14.37 -23.46 -12.84
C ASP A 164 13.97 -24.94 -12.73
N GLN A 165 14.96 -25.81 -12.88
CA GLN A 165 14.78 -27.28 -12.81
C GLN A 165 14.33 -27.76 -11.42
N PHE A 166 14.50 -26.94 -10.39
CA PHE A 166 14.15 -27.27 -9.00
C PHE A 166 12.78 -26.75 -8.59
N ASN A 167 12.20 -25.86 -9.35
CA ASN A 167 10.88 -25.31 -9.04
C ASN A 167 9.81 -26.06 -9.83
N SER A 168 9.12 -26.98 -9.15
CA SER A 168 8.01 -27.76 -9.74
C SER A 168 6.71 -26.94 -9.89
N TYR A 169 6.67 -25.71 -9.39
CA TYR A 169 5.50 -24.86 -9.52
C TYR A 169 5.46 -24.20 -10.90
N ARG A 170 4.53 -24.68 -11.72
CA ARG A 170 4.17 -24.06 -13.00
C ARG A 170 2.72 -23.65 -12.96
N ASN A 171 2.41 -22.44 -13.35
CA ASN A 171 1.04 -22.03 -13.58
C ASN A 171 0.73 -22.26 -15.07
N THR A 172 0.26 -23.47 -15.38
CA THR A 172 -0.06 -23.89 -16.75
C THR A 172 -1.19 -23.05 -17.38
N GLU A 173 -2.05 -22.44 -16.57
CA GLU A 173 -3.09 -21.55 -17.08
C GLU A 173 -2.52 -20.24 -17.63
N LEU A 174 -1.41 -19.78 -17.08
CA LEU A 174 -0.71 -18.57 -17.55
C LEU A 174 0.14 -18.85 -18.79
N GLU A 175 0.60 -20.08 -18.99
CA GLU A 175 1.34 -20.48 -20.20
C GLU A 175 0.47 -20.39 -21.48
N LEU A 176 -0.87 -20.45 -21.34
CA LEU A 176 -1.80 -20.33 -22.45
C LEU A 176 -1.96 -18.89 -22.98
N PHE A 177 -1.51 -17.89 -22.25
CA PHE A 177 -1.61 -16.47 -22.60
C PHE A 177 -0.27 -15.86 -23.05
N LEU A 178 0.79 -16.66 -23.06
CA LEU A 178 2.12 -16.31 -23.55
C LEU A 178 2.34 -16.92 -24.94
#